data_f040f039bb926035613f377b6db4c10c
#
_entry.id   f040f039bb926035613f377b6db4c10c
#
_cell.length_a   1.000
_cell.length_b   1.000
_cell.length_c   1.000
_cell.angle_alpha   90.00
_cell.angle_beta   90.00
_cell.angle_gamma   90.00
#
_symmetry.space_group_name_H-M   'P 1'
#
loop_
_entity.id
_entity.type
_entity.pdbx_description
1 polymer ?
#
loop_
_entity_poly.entity_id
_entity_poly.type
_entity_poly.pdbx_seq_one_letter_code
_entity_poly.pdbx_strand_id
1 'polypeptide(L)'
;DGVVTGFGKIEGRPVYVYSQDRAVLAGSVGSAHAEKIAYVIQTARKLGVPVIGLNDSAGARIQEGLSVTSAIGKIFFENSIASGCIPQISAIMGPCIGVGSYSPALTDFIIQVQNTSQMFITGPAVIKEVLGKTVTMEELGGAKIHSEVSGVTDLVAKNDEECLGTIRKLVGFLPSSFESLPPRKENSDDPARALDKLETIVPEDMKRAYNILQVIKTIVDDGEFFELKAKFARNLV
;
A
#
# COMPACT_ATOMS: atom_id res chain seq x y z
N ASP A 1 -10.78 -1.93 21.95
CA ASP A 1 -9.59 -2.00 21.12
C ASP A 1 -9.65 -0.92 20.07
N GLY A 2 -8.76 -0.36 19.50
CA GLY A 2 -8.81 0.75 18.54
C GLY A 2 -8.81 0.29 17.08
N VAL A 3 -9.56 -0.74 16.74
CA VAL A 3 -9.70 -1.18 15.36
C VAL A 3 -11.13 -1.58 15.01
N VAL A 4 -11.63 -1.04 13.90
CA VAL A 4 -12.90 -1.42 13.29
C VAL A 4 -12.59 -2.36 12.12
N THR A 5 -13.35 -3.43 12.01
CA THR A 5 -13.18 -4.44 10.95
C THR A 5 -14.51 -4.69 10.26
N GLY A 6 -14.45 -4.99 8.98
CA GLY A 6 -15.66 -5.24 8.21
C GLY A 6 -15.38 -5.76 6.81
N PHE A 7 -16.44 -5.90 6.04
CA PHE A 7 -16.37 -6.23 4.62
C PHE A 7 -17.33 -5.34 3.84
N GLY A 8 -17.05 -5.17 2.57
CA GLY A 8 -17.87 -4.36 1.67
C GLY A 8 -17.61 -4.75 0.22
N LYS A 9 -17.98 -3.87 -0.69
CA LYS A 9 -17.74 -4.06 -2.12
C LYS A 9 -17.08 -2.85 -2.76
N ILE A 10 -16.12 -3.11 -3.63
CA ILE A 10 -15.53 -2.13 -4.55
C ILE A 10 -15.83 -2.60 -5.97
N GLU A 11 -16.53 -1.78 -6.75
CA GLU A 11 -16.98 -2.13 -8.10
C GLU A 11 -17.70 -3.50 -8.17
N GLY A 12 -18.58 -3.76 -7.20
CA GLY A 12 -19.34 -5.01 -7.09
C GLY A 12 -18.58 -6.19 -6.50
N ARG A 13 -17.26 -6.13 -6.38
CA ARG A 13 -16.40 -7.21 -5.86
C ARG A 13 -16.20 -7.10 -4.35
N PRO A 14 -16.31 -8.21 -3.60
CA PRO A 14 -16.14 -8.20 -2.16
C PRO A 14 -14.68 -7.90 -1.79
N VAL A 15 -14.52 -7.16 -0.69
CA VAL A 15 -13.22 -6.86 -0.05
C VAL A 15 -13.38 -6.88 1.46
N TYR A 16 -12.34 -7.24 2.19
CA TYR A 16 -12.25 -7.08 3.62
C TYR A 16 -11.43 -5.84 3.98
N VAL A 17 -11.83 -5.17 5.06
CA VAL A 17 -11.20 -3.92 5.50
C VAL A 17 -11.01 -3.94 7.01
N TYR A 18 -9.88 -3.46 7.48
CA TYR A 18 -9.70 -3.01 8.85
C TYR A 18 -9.25 -1.55 8.89
N SER A 19 -9.68 -0.81 9.88
CA SER A 19 -9.30 0.60 10.10
C SER A 19 -8.90 0.81 11.55
N GLN A 20 -7.71 1.31 11.76
CA GLN A 20 -7.23 1.65 13.10
C GLN A 20 -7.77 3.02 13.50
N ASP A 21 -8.20 3.12 14.75
CA ASP A 21 -8.72 4.35 15.35
C ASP A 21 -7.72 4.94 16.33
N ARG A 22 -7.06 6.02 15.90
CA ARG A 22 -6.09 6.75 16.72
C ARG A 22 -6.69 7.35 17.99
N ALA A 23 -7.99 7.65 18.02
CA ALA A 23 -8.65 8.17 19.21
C ALA A 23 -8.63 7.18 20.39
N VAL A 24 -8.49 5.88 20.09
CA VAL A 24 -8.43 4.83 21.11
C VAL A 24 -6.97 4.48 21.39
N LEU A 25 -6.42 4.99 22.50
CA LEU A 25 -5.06 4.72 22.96
C LEU A 25 -4.00 4.93 21.86
N ALA A 26 -4.14 6.02 21.10
CA ALA A 26 -3.28 6.38 19.96
C ALA A 26 -3.18 5.29 18.87
N GLY A 27 -4.24 4.51 18.67
CA GLY A 27 -4.24 3.40 17.71
C GLY A 27 -3.29 2.25 18.09
N SER A 28 -2.79 2.20 19.33
CA SER A 28 -1.83 1.18 19.74
C SER A 28 -2.41 -0.23 19.66
N VAL A 29 -1.60 -1.15 19.16
CA VAL A 29 -2.00 -2.54 18.91
C VAL A 29 -1.90 -3.34 20.21
N GLY A 30 -3.05 -3.63 20.82
CA GLY A 30 -3.18 -4.60 21.91
C GLY A 30 -3.54 -6.00 21.38
N SER A 31 -3.63 -6.97 22.27
CA SER A 31 -3.90 -8.38 21.90
C SER A 31 -5.20 -8.55 21.12
N ALA A 32 -6.32 -8.00 21.62
CA ALA A 32 -7.61 -8.07 20.94
C ALA A 32 -7.63 -7.32 19.60
N HIS A 33 -6.91 -6.17 19.52
CA HIS A 33 -6.72 -5.42 18.29
C HIS A 33 -5.99 -6.27 17.23
N ALA A 34 -4.87 -6.89 17.62
CA ALA A 34 -4.09 -7.74 16.74
C ALA A 34 -4.87 -8.97 16.27
N GLU A 35 -5.61 -9.62 17.17
CA GLU A 35 -6.44 -10.78 16.82
C GLU A 35 -7.54 -10.44 15.83
N LYS A 36 -8.17 -9.28 15.94
CA LYS A 36 -9.17 -8.82 14.96
C LYS A 36 -8.56 -8.60 13.56
N ILE A 37 -7.37 -7.96 13.48
CA ILE A 37 -6.68 -7.78 12.20
C ILE A 37 -6.29 -9.14 11.60
N ALA A 38 -5.67 -10.01 12.38
CA ALA A 38 -5.27 -11.34 11.92
C ALA A 38 -6.49 -12.15 11.43
N TYR A 39 -7.62 -12.09 12.14
CA TYR A 39 -8.86 -12.75 11.74
C TYR A 39 -9.40 -12.22 10.41
N VAL A 40 -9.34 -10.91 10.18
CA VAL A 40 -9.77 -10.29 8.92
C VAL A 40 -8.90 -10.77 7.75
N ILE A 41 -7.57 -10.75 7.90
CA ILE A 41 -6.64 -11.22 6.86
C ILE A 41 -6.88 -12.70 6.57
N GLN A 42 -6.98 -13.52 7.62
CA GLN A 42 -7.26 -14.95 7.48
C GLN A 42 -8.58 -15.21 6.74
N THR A 43 -9.62 -14.45 7.08
CA THR A 43 -10.95 -14.63 6.48
C THR A 43 -10.92 -14.20 5.01
N ALA A 44 -10.30 -13.06 4.69
CA ALA A 44 -10.13 -12.60 3.32
C ALA A 44 -9.38 -13.63 2.47
N ARG A 45 -8.28 -14.18 2.99
CA ARG A 45 -7.51 -15.25 2.33
C ARG A 45 -8.34 -16.50 2.08
N LYS A 46 -9.10 -17.00 3.08
CA LYS A 46 -9.96 -18.18 2.93
C LYS A 46 -11.06 -17.99 1.90
N LEU A 47 -11.53 -16.76 1.72
CA LEU A 47 -12.58 -16.43 0.76
C LEU A 47 -12.04 -15.99 -0.61
N GLY A 48 -10.72 -15.88 -0.77
CA GLY A 48 -10.09 -15.45 -2.01
C GLY A 48 -10.46 -14.01 -2.41
N VAL A 49 -10.45 -13.08 -1.46
CA VAL A 49 -10.82 -11.68 -1.69
C VAL A 49 -9.76 -10.73 -1.14
N PRO A 50 -9.58 -9.53 -1.72
CA PRO A 50 -8.59 -8.57 -1.26
C PRO A 50 -8.82 -8.12 0.18
N VAL A 51 -7.72 -7.80 0.88
CA VAL A 51 -7.73 -7.16 2.19
C VAL A 51 -7.10 -5.77 2.14
N ILE A 52 -7.75 -4.82 2.79
CA ILE A 52 -7.35 -3.41 2.83
C ILE A 52 -7.17 -2.99 4.28
N GLY A 53 -5.98 -2.51 4.62
CA GLY A 53 -5.68 -1.92 5.92
C GLY A 53 -5.62 -0.40 5.84
N LEU A 54 -6.43 0.29 6.66
CA LEU A 54 -6.32 1.72 6.89
C LEU A 54 -5.57 1.92 8.21
N ASN A 55 -4.30 2.32 8.10
CA ASN A 55 -3.34 2.24 9.20
C ASN A 55 -3.06 3.63 9.81
N ASP A 56 -3.21 3.72 11.12
CA ASP A 56 -2.81 4.83 11.98
C ASP A 56 -2.55 4.29 13.39
N SER A 57 -1.28 4.04 13.75
CA SER A 57 -0.94 3.29 14.95
C SER A 57 0.37 3.71 15.60
N ALA A 58 0.32 3.96 16.90
CA ALA A 58 1.52 4.19 17.71
C ALA A 58 2.36 2.91 17.95
N GLY A 59 2.01 1.78 17.32
CA GLY A 59 2.73 0.52 17.47
C GLY A 59 2.19 -0.37 18.60
N ALA A 60 3.02 -1.26 19.14
CA ALA A 60 2.60 -2.21 20.17
C ALA A 60 2.16 -1.51 21.46
N ARG A 61 1.06 -1.99 22.03
CA ARG A 61 0.62 -1.58 23.39
C ARG A 61 1.44 -2.32 24.43
N ILE A 62 2.61 -1.77 24.75
CA ILE A 62 3.59 -2.39 25.66
C ILE A 62 3.05 -2.67 27.07
N GLN A 63 2.00 -1.95 27.49
CA GLN A 63 1.33 -2.15 28.78
C GLN A 63 0.66 -3.53 28.91
N GLU A 64 0.39 -4.22 27.80
CA GLU A 64 -0.15 -5.58 27.82
C GLU A 64 0.94 -6.66 27.94
N GLY A 65 2.22 -6.27 28.00
CA GLY A 65 3.34 -7.19 28.18
C GLY A 65 3.56 -8.15 27.03
N LEU A 66 4.01 -9.39 27.33
CA LEU A 66 4.37 -10.38 26.31
C LEU A 66 3.17 -10.94 25.52
N SER A 67 1.96 -10.86 26.06
CA SER A 67 0.76 -11.36 25.36
C SER A 67 0.53 -10.66 24.02
N VAL A 68 0.80 -9.36 23.95
CA VAL A 68 0.66 -8.57 22.72
C VAL A 68 1.63 -9.03 21.62
N THR A 69 2.84 -9.46 21.99
CA THR A 69 3.84 -9.93 21.03
C THR A 69 3.36 -11.17 20.27
N SER A 70 2.76 -12.12 21.00
CA SER A 70 2.18 -13.33 20.41
C SER A 70 1.01 -13.00 19.47
N ALA A 71 0.14 -12.08 19.88
CA ALA A 71 -1.00 -11.65 19.06
C ALA A 71 -0.55 -10.92 17.79
N ILE A 72 0.46 -10.04 17.87
CA ILE A 72 1.06 -9.35 16.72
C ILE A 72 1.72 -10.37 15.77
N GLY A 73 2.37 -11.39 16.30
CA GLY A 73 2.94 -12.49 15.51
C GLY A 73 1.91 -13.16 14.61
N LYS A 74 0.64 -13.25 15.04
CA LYS A 74 -0.45 -13.78 14.19
C LYS A 74 -0.73 -12.88 12.98
N ILE A 75 -0.63 -11.55 13.11
CA ILE A 75 -0.79 -10.63 11.97
C ILE A 75 0.29 -10.92 10.94
N PHE A 76 1.56 -10.99 11.36
CA PHE A 76 2.68 -11.24 10.43
C PHE A 76 2.57 -12.61 9.78
N PHE A 77 2.15 -13.63 10.54
CA PHE A 77 1.89 -14.96 10.01
C PHE A 77 0.82 -14.91 8.90
N GLU A 78 -0.33 -14.28 9.18
CA GLU A 78 -1.41 -14.20 8.19
C GLU A 78 -1.03 -13.35 6.98
N ASN A 79 -0.31 -12.21 7.15
CA ASN A 79 0.24 -11.46 6.02
C ASN A 79 1.14 -12.35 5.14
N SER A 80 2.03 -13.13 5.77
CA SER A 80 2.99 -13.96 5.05
C SER A 80 2.33 -15.07 4.25
N ILE A 81 1.35 -15.77 4.82
CA ILE A 81 0.64 -16.86 4.11
C ILE A 81 -0.44 -16.36 3.15
N ALA A 82 -0.87 -15.10 3.26
CA ALA A 82 -1.75 -14.44 2.30
C ALA A 82 -1.00 -13.89 1.09
N SER A 83 0.32 -13.69 1.21
CA SER A 83 1.18 -13.21 0.12
C SER A 83 1.10 -14.13 -1.10
N GLY A 84 0.85 -13.55 -2.27
CA GLY A 84 0.62 -14.30 -3.50
C GLY A 84 -0.75 -15.00 -3.60
N CYS A 85 -1.55 -15.03 -2.52
CA CYS A 85 -2.88 -15.64 -2.52
C CYS A 85 -3.97 -14.62 -2.84
N ILE A 86 -3.94 -13.48 -2.16
CA ILE A 86 -4.88 -12.37 -2.31
C ILE A 86 -4.15 -11.03 -2.32
N PRO A 87 -4.67 -10.00 -2.97
CA PRO A 87 -4.12 -8.65 -2.86
C PRO A 87 -4.23 -8.11 -1.43
N GLN A 88 -3.11 -7.63 -0.90
CA GLN A 88 -3.01 -6.98 0.39
C GLN A 88 -2.60 -5.52 0.18
N ILE A 89 -3.46 -4.58 0.56
CA ILE A 89 -3.25 -3.14 0.34
C ILE A 89 -3.21 -2.43 1.69
N SER A 90 -2.14 -1.69 1.95
CA SER A 90 -1.98 -0.87 3.16
C SER A 90 -2.00 0.62 2.82
N ALA A 91 -2.99 1.33 3.35
CA ALA A 91 -3.03 2.79 3.36
C ALA A 91 -2.48 3.29 4.68
N ILE A 92 -1.44 4.10 4.62
CA ILE A 92 -0.86 4.77 5.79
C ILE A 92 -1.46 6.16 5.85
N MET A 93 -2.42 6.35 6.76
CA MET A 93 -3.22 7.58 6.85
C MET A 93 -2.79 8.47 8.01
N GLY A 94 -2.11 7.89 9.00
CA GLY A 94 -1.48 8.57 10.12
C GLY A 94 -0.10 7.98 10.42
N PRO A 95 0.51 8.34 11.56
CA PRO A 95 1.77 7.74 11.99
C PRO A 95 1.64 6.24 12.21
N CYS A 96 2.54 5.45 11.60
CA CYS A 96 2.68 4.02 11.82
C CYS A 96 4.07 3.71 12.37
N ILE A 97 4.14 3.31 13.64
CA ILE A 97 5.38 3.22 14.40
C ILE A 97 5.65 1.75 14.78
N GLY A 98 6.89 1.31 14.67
CA GLY A 98 7.31 -0.03 15.06
C GLY A 98 6.47 -1.11 14.38
N VAL A 99 5.79 -1.95 15.16
CA VAL A 99 4.92 -3.01 14.60
C VAL A 99 3.78 -2.49 13.73
N GLY A 100 3.35 -1.24 13.91
CA GLY A 100 2.39 -0.56 13.05
C GLY A 100 2.92 -0.32 11.63
N SER A 101 4.24 -0.34 11.43
CA SER A 101 4.87 -0.26 10.11
C SER A 101 5.30 -1.61 9.55
N TYR A 102 5.52 -2.64 10.39
CA TYR A 102 5.98 -3.94 9.91
C TYR A 102 4.91 -4.69 9.12
N SER A 103 3.68 -4.74 9.62
CA SER A 103 2.59 -5.40 8.90
C SER A 103 2.32 -4.75 7.53
N PRO A 104 2.17 -3.42 7.42
CA PRO A 104 2.10 -2.77 6.11
C PRO A 104 3.25 -3.09 5.17
N ALA A 105 4.49 -3.17 5.68
CA ALA A 105 5.67 -3.52 4.88
C ALA A 105 5.68 -4.97 4.35
N LEU A 106 4.84 -5.84 4.87
CA LEU A 106 4.63 -7.21 4.38
C LEU A 106 3.50 -7.32 3.35
N THR A 107 2.79 -6.22 3.06
CA THR A 107 1.69 -6.21 2.09
C THR A 107 2.19 -5.91 0.68
N ASP A 108 1.33 -6.11 -0.33
CA ASP A 108 1.73 -5.99 -1.73
C ASP A 108 1.83 -4.54 -2.18
N PHE A 109 0.98 -3.64 -1.63
CA PHE A 109 0.93 -2.22 -2.01
C PHE A 109 0.82 -1.34 -0.79
N ILE A 110 1.64 -0.28 -0.78
CA ILE A 110 1.64 0.74 0.25
C ILE A 110 1.28 2.10 -0.35
N ILE A 111 0.23 2.72 0.19
CA ILE A 111 -0.21 4.07 -0.17
C ILE A 111 0.00 4.97 1.04
N GLN A 112 0.74 6.07 0.91
CA GLN A 112 0.91 7.04 2.00
C GLN A 112 0.18 8.36 1.71
N VAL A 113 -0.48 8.91 2.75
CA VAL A 113 -1.07 10.25 2.70
C VAL A 113 -0.01 11.29 3.04
N GLN A 114 0.15 12.32 2.21
CA GLN A 114 1.13 13.39 2.43
C GLN A 114 0.89 14.13 3.74
N ASN A 115 1.96 14.51 4.42
CA ASN A 115 1.99 15.37 5.60
C ASN A 115 1.30 14.79 6.87
N THR A 116 0.47 13.77 6.75
CA THR A 116 -0.21 13.13 7.89
C THR A 116 0.37 11.77 8.22
N SER A 117 0.88 11.05 7.22
CA SER A 117 1.37 9.69 7.40
C SER A 117 2.89 9.64 7.54
N GLN A 118 3.35 8.84 8.47
CA GLN A 118 4.75 8.46 8.61
C GLN A 118 4.88 6.97 8.90
N MET A 119 5.94 6.36 8.41
CA MET A 119 6.23 4.95 8.57
C MET A 119 7.69 4.76 9.00
N PHE A 120 7.95 4.24 10.20
CA PHE A 120 9.31 4.00 10.67
C PHE A 120 9.36 2.96 11.80
N ILE A 121 10.50 2.29 11.91
CA ILE A 121 10.74 1.25 12.92
C ILE A 121 10.83 1.86 14.31
N THR A 122 11.57 2.95 14.45
CA THR A 122 11.81 3.64 15.73
C THR A 122 11.72 5.15 15.54
N GLY A 123 11.18 5.83 16.54
CA GLY A 123 10.89 7.27 16.46
C GLY A 123 12.12 8.17 16.64
N PRO A 124 11.96 9.48 16.34
CA PRO A 124 13.03 10.49 16.45
C PRO A 124 13.74 10.55 17.79
N ALA A 125 13.01 10.31 18.90
CA ALA A 125 13.60 10.33 20.25
C ALA A 125 14.68 9.24 20.43
N VAL A 126 14.43 8.03 19.93
CA VAL A 126 15.40 6.92 19.99
C VAL A 126 16.59 7.20 19.05
N ILE A 127 16.34 7.74 17.87
CA ILE A 127 17.40 8.13 16.93
C ILE A 127 18.34 9.16 17.59
N LYS A 128 17.77 10.14 18.28
CA LYS A 128 18.53 11.15 19.01
C LYS A 128 19.38 10.53 20.12
N GLU A 129 18.81 9.61 20.89
CA GLU A 129 19.49 8.95 22.00
C GLU A 129 20.64 8.05 21.52
N VAL A 130 20.40 7.25 20.49
CA VAL A 130 21.35 6.23 20.02
C VAL A 130 22.40 6.81 19.06
N LEU A 131 21.99 7.70 18.15
CA LEU A 131 22.86 8.22 17.09
C LEU A 131 23.28 9.68 17.27
N GLY A 132 22.75 10.38 18.30
CA GLY A 132 23.00 11.80 18.54
C GLY A 132 22.41 12.73 17.48
N LYS A 133 21.56 12.22 16.55
CA LYS A 133 20.99 12.99 15.45
C LYS A 133 19.56 13.43 15.78
N THR A 134 19.27 14.71 15.54
CA THR A 134 17.89 15.23 15.62
C THR A 134 17.28 15.17 14.23
N VAL A 135 16.17 14.45 14.11
CA VAL A 135 15.38 14.29 12.88
C VAL A 135 13.90 14.49 13.21
N THR A 136 13.13 14.99 12.25
CA THR A 136 11.66 15.04 12.37
C THR A 136 11.04 13.70 11.95
N MET A 137 9.77 13.49 12.29
CA MET A 137 9.03 12.30 11.84
C MET A 137 8.92 12.26 10.31
N GLU A 138 8.74 13.42 9.67
CA GLU A 138 8.63 13.54 8.21
C GLU A 138 9.95 13.22 7.50
N GLU A 139 11.09 13.68 8.04
CA GLU A 139 12.42 13.35 7.52
C GLU A 139 12.80 11.88 7.74
N LEU A 140 12.23 11.24 8.75
CA LEU A 140 12.51 9.83 9.08
C LEU A 140 11.69 8.85 8.24
N GLY A 141 10.40 9.13 8.04
CA GLY A 141 9.51 8.18 7.40
C GLY A 141 8.27 8.79 6.74
N GLY A 142 8.33 10.07 6.35
CA GLY A 142 7.24 10.71 5.61
C GLY A 142 7.07 10.17 4.19
N ALA A 143 5.92 10.47 3.61
CA ALA A 143 5.55 9.97 2.28
C ALA A 143 6.59 10.29 1.18
N LYS A 144 7.25 11.46 1.28
CA LYS A 144 8.32 11.84 0.34
C LYS A 144 9.53 10.92 0.45
N ILE A 145 9.99 10.62 1.67
CA ILE A 145 11.16 9.76 1.90
C ILE A 145 10.89 8.35 1.35
N HIS A 146 9.72 7.80 1.64
CA HIS A 146 9.39 6.43 1.21
C HIS A 146 9.03 6.31 -0.26
N SER A 147 8.54 7.36 -0.90
CA SER A 147 8.25 7.33 -2.34
C SER A 147 9.42 7.71 -3.24
N GLU A 148 10.39 8.51 -2.75
CA GLU A 148 11.48 9.04 -3.60
C GLU A 148 12.86 8.44 -3.27
N VAL A 149 13.08 8.00 -2.01
CA VAL A 149 14.40 7.57 -1.53
C VAL A 149 14.44 6.07 -1.21
N SER A 150 13.53 5.57 -0.37
CA SER A 150 13.54 4.16 0.01
C SER A 150 12.78 3.24 -0.95
N GLY A 151 11.82 3.78 -1.70
CA GLY A 151 10.98 3.00 -2.61
C GLY A 151 9.96 2.09 -1.90
N VAL A 152 9.78 2.22 -0.59
CA VAL A 152 8.83 1.41 0.19
C VAL A 152 7.38 1.76 -0.17
N THR A 153 7.10 3.04 -0.41
CA THR A 153 5.75 3.49 -0.79
C THR A 153 5.56 3.43 -2.29
N ASP A 154 4.50 2.74 -2.72
CA ASP A 154 4.14 2.60 -4.13
C ASP A 154 3.41 3.82 -4.66
N LEU A 155 2.51 4.40 -3.86
CA LEU A 155 1.62 5.48 -4.25
C LEU A 155 1.54 6.53 -3.14
N VAL A 156 1.36 7.79 -3.54
CA VAL A 156 1.22 8.92 -2.61
C VAL A 156 -0.07 9.65 -2.92
N ALA A 157 -0.91 9.83 -1.91
CA ALA A 157 -2.15 10.60 -1.98
C ALA A 157 -2.00 11.94 -1.23
N LYS A 158 -2.69 12.98 -1.69
CA LYS A 158 -2.64 14.32 -1.06
C LYS A 158 -3.43 14.38 0.24
N ASN A 159 -4.48 13.56 0.34
CA ASN A 159 -5.38 13.48 1.49
C ASN A 159 -6.08 12.13 1.54
N ASP A 160 -6.87 11.90 2.59
CA ASP A 160 -7.57 10.64 2.83
C ASP A 160 -8.55 10.29 1.71
N GLU A 161 -9.27 11.28 1.16
CA GLU A 161 -10.24 11.06 0.09
C GLU A 161 -9.55 10.55 -1.19
N GLU A 162 -8.44 11.20 -1.59
CA GLU A 162 -7.63 10.76 -2.73
C GLU A 162 -7.03 9.37 -2.47
N CYS A 163 -6.63 9.08 -1.23
CA CYS A 163 -6.12 7.76 -0.83
C CYS A 163 -7.17 6.67 -1.05
N LEU A 164 -8.38 6.88 -0.54
CA LEU A 164 -9.50 5.95 -0.72
C LEU A 164 -9.89 5.80 -2.20
N GLY A 165 -9.87 6.87 -2.97
CA GLY A 165 -10.07 6.84 -4.43
C GLY A 165 -8.99 6.02 -5.14
N THR A 166 -7.73 6.17 -4.73
CA THR A 166 -6.58 5.44 -5.26
C THR A 166 -6.69 3.95 -4.97
N ILE A 167 -7.11 3.56 -3.76
CA ILE A 167 -7.36 2.15 -3.40
C ILE A 167 -8.44 1.55 -4.31
N ARG A 168 -9.55 2.26 -4.53
CA ARG A 168 -10.63 1.79 -5.42
C ARG A 168 -10.12 1.57 -6.85
N LYS A 169 -9.35 2.52 -7.36
CA LYS A 169 -8.74 2.42 -8.69
C LYS A 169 -7.77 1.24 -8.78
N LEU A 170 -6.88 1.07 -7.79
CA LEU A 170 -5.92 -0.04 -7.73
C LEU A 170 -6.64 -1.40 -7.73
N VAL A 171 -7.66 -1.56 -6.88
CA VAL A 171 -8.47 -2.79 -6.84
C VAL A 171 -9.09 -3.08 -8.21
N GLY A 172 -9.44 -2.06 -9.00
CA GLY A 172 -9.95 -2.19 -10.37
C GLY A 172 -8.98 -2.84 -11.36
N PHE A 173 -7.67 -2.83 -11.08
CA PHE A 173 -6.64 -3.49 -11.90
C PHE A 173 -6.26 -4.89 -11.41
N LEU A 174 -6.59 -5.23 -10.16
CA LEU A 174 -6.13 -6.47 -9.52
C LEU A 174 -7.19 -7.58 -9.61
N PRO A 175 -6.78 -8.85 -9.73
CA PRO A 175 -7.69 -9.97 -9.52
C PRO A 175 -8.15 -10.02 -8.06
N SER A 176 -9.22 -10.76 -7.76
CA SER A 176 -9.65 -10.96 -6.37
C SER A 176 -8.70 -11.89 -5.61
N SER A 177 -8.13 -12.87 -6.30
CA SER A 177 -7.14 -13.83 -5.77
C SER A 177 -6.31 -14.40 -6.92
N PHE A 178 -5.30 -15.21 -6.60
CA PHE A 178 -4.50 -15.92 -7.60
C PHE A 178 -5.32 -16.91 -8.46
N GLU A 179 -6.50 -17.34 -8.00
CA GLU A 179 -7.41 -18.24 -8.72
C GLU A 179 -8.33 -17.51 -9.70
N SER A 180 -8.34 -16.16 -9.68
CA SER A 180 -9.23 -15.35 -10.52
C SER A 180 -8.45 -14.51 -11.54
N LEU A 181 -9.09 -14.24 -12.67
CA LEU A 181 -8.53 -13.30 -13.64
C LEU A 181 -8.76 -11.85 -13.19
N PRO A 182 -7.89 -10.92 -13.63
CA PRO A 182 -8.15 -9.48 -13.46
C PRO A 182 -9.50 -9.08 -14.06
N PRO A 183 -10.13 -8.02 -13.53
CA PRO A 183 -11.36 -7.48 -14.09
C PRO A 183 -11.17 -7.11 -15.56
N ARG A 184 -12.13 -7.45 -16.39
CA ARG A 184 -12.17 -6.98 -17.78
C ARG A 184 -13.02 -5.72 -17.86
N LYS A 185 -12.51 -4.71 -18.55
CA LYS A 185 -13.27 -3.53 -18.96
C LYS A 185 -13.58 -3.63 -20.43
N GLU A 186 -14.76 -3.15 -20.82
CA GLU A 186 -15.04 -2.87 -22.22
C GLU A 186 -14.14 -1.72 -22.68
N ASN A 187 -13.53 -1.84 -23.83
CA ASN A 187 -12.72 -0.80 -24.45
C ASN A 187 -13.13 -0.63 -25.92
N SER A 188 -12.76 0.50 -26.50
CA SER A 188 -13.06 0.83 -27.88
C SER A 188 -11.91 0.52 -28.83
N ASP A 189 -10.77 0.07 -28.33
CA ASP A 189 -9.57 -0.19 -29.13
C ASP A 189 -9.74 -1.42 -30.02
N ASP A 190 -9.40 -1.26 -31.30
CA ASP A 190 -9.28 -2.37 -32.23
C ASP A 190 -8.02 -3.19 -31.91
N PRO A 191 -8.13 -4.49 -31.57
CA PRO A 191 -6.97 -5.34 -31.30
C PRO A 191 -6.02 -5.48 -32.53
N ALA A 192 -6.50 -5.16 -33.73
CA ALA A 192 -5.71 -5.18 -34.96
C ALA A 192 -5.19 -3.78 -35.36
N ARG A 193 -5.35 -2.75 -34.53
CA ARG A 193 -4.90 -1.39 -34.84
C ARG A 193 -3.39 -1.33 -35.11
N ALA A 194 -3.00 -0.61 -36.13
CA ALA A 194 -1.60 -0.30 -36.40
C ALA A 194 -1.07 0.71 -35.36
N LEU A 195 0.15 0.48 -34.88
CA LEU A 195 0.82 1.34 -33.92
C LEU A 195 1.90 2.21 -34.55
N ASP A 196 1.61 2.81 -35.72
CA ASP A 196 2.56 3.61 -36.51
C ASP A 196 3.25 4.73 -35.72
N LYS A 197 2.58 5.23 -34.67
CA LYS A 197 3.17 6.22 -33.77
C LYS A 197 4.45 5.74 -33.06
N LEU A 198 4.62 4.44 -32.87
CA LEU A 198 5.81 3.88 -32.22
C LEU A 198 7.08 4.16 -33.02
N GLU A 199 7.00 4.15 -34.35
CA GLU A 199 8.13 4.46 -35.22
C GLU A 199 8.66 5.90 -35.03
N THR A 200 7.80 6.81 -34.62
CA THR A 200 8.16 8.22 -34.37
C THR A 200 8.54 8.52 -32.94
N ILE A 201 8.05 7.72 -31.96
CA ILE A 201 8.34 7.90 -30.54
C ILE A 201 9.74 7.40 -30.19
N VAL A 202 10.11 6.23 -30.73
CA VAL A 202 11.42 5.61 -30.47
C VAL A 202 12.40 6.06 -31.53
N PRO A 203 13.42 6.87 -31.22
CA PRO A 203 14.36 7.37 -32.20
C PRO A 203 15.31 6.26 -32.69
N GLU A 204 15.69 6.31 -33.99
CA GLU A 204 16.71 5.41 -34.55
C GLU A 204 18.09 5.62 -33.90
N ASP A 205 18.40 6.84 -33.48
CA ASP A 205 19.63 7.17 -32.75
C ASP A 205 19.51 6.74 -31.29
N MET A 206 20.19 5.66 -30.92
CA MET A 206 20.23 5.13 -29.55
C MET A 206 20.77 6.10 -28.49
N LYS A 207 21.37 7.21 -28.86
CA LYS A 207 21.84 8.25 -27.92
C LYS A 207 20.74 9.25 -27.57
N ARG A 208 19.62 9.24 -28.25
CA ARG A 208 18.50 10.14 -27.98
C ARG A 208 17.55 9.51 -26.97
N ALA A 209 17.29 10.23 -25.87
CA ALA A 209 16.27 9.84 -24.90
C ALA A 209 14.87 10.00 -25.50
N TYR A 210 13.95 9.11 -25.11
CA TYR A 210 12.54 9.19 -25.44
C TYR A 210 11.67 8.93 -24.20
N ASN A 211 10.39 9.30 -24.27
CA ASN A 211 9.48 9.13 -23.15
C ASN A 211 8.77 7.78 -23.25
N ILE A 212 9.19 6.81 -22.43
CA ILE A 212 8.62 5.46 -22.40
C ILE A 212 7.11 5.45 -22.04
N LEU A 213 6.62 6.43 -21.25
CA LEU A 213 5.20 6.55 -20.94
C LEU A 213 4.35 6.77 -22.20
N GLN A 214 4.89 7.41 -23.23
CA GLN A 214 4.20 7.54 -24.54
C GLN A 214 4.10 6.20 -25.26
N VAL A 215 5.15 5.37 -25.17
CA VAL A 215 5.15 4.01 -25.71
C VAL A 215 4.08 3.18 -25.02
N ILE A 216 4.08 3.16 -23.67
CA ILE A 216 3.09 2.43 -22.88
C ILE A 216 1.67 2.85 -23.26
N LYS A 217 1.37 4.15 -23.27
CA LYS A 217 0.05 4.68 -23.64
C LYS A 217 -0.39 4.33 -25.07
N THR A 218 0.56 4.10 -25.97
CA THR A 218 0.26 3.71 -27.34
C THR A 218 -0.09 2.21 -27.43
N ILE A 219 0.50 1.38 -26.55
CA ILE A 219 0.31 -0.08 -26.57
C ILE A 219 -0.96 -0.51 -25.82
N VAL A 220 -1.24 0.10 -24.66
CA VAL A 220 -2.37 -0.32 -23.82
C VAL A 220 -3.71 0.20 -24.34
N ASP A 221 -4.78 -0.53 -24.06
CA ASP A 221 -6.14 -0.19 -24.44
C ASP A 221 -6.56 1.18 -23.90
N ASP A 222 -7.14 2.03 -24.75
CA ASP A 222 -7.58 3.41 -24.44
C ASP A 222 -6.47 4.28 -23.78
N GLY A 223 -5.21 3.87 -23.83
CA GLY A 223 -4.09 4.54 -23.15
C GLY A 223 -4.16 4.47 -21.61
N GLU A 224 -5.01 3.61 -21.04
CA GLU A 224 -5.18 3.46 -19.61
C GLU A 224 -4.14 2.52 -19.00
N PHE A 225 -3.36 3.03 -18.05
CA PHE A 225 -2.48 2.22 -17.20
C PHE A 225 -2.38 2.81 -15.80
N PHE A 226 -1.91 2.01 -14.86
CA PHE A 226 -1.76 2.42 -13.45
C PHE A 226 -0.27 2.37 -13.08
N GLU A 227 0.36 3.53 -13.00
CA GLU A 227 1.79 3.65 -12.70
C GLU A 227 2.03 3.49 -11.20
N LEU A 228 2.92 2.56 -10.85
CA LEU A 228 3.42 2.36 -9.48
C LEU A 228 4.81 2.99 -9.34
N LYS A 229 5.13 3.49 -8.14
CA LYS A 229 6.45 4.03 -7.79
C LYS A 229 6.94 5.16 -8.72
N ALA A 230 6.02 5.94 -9.30
CA ALA A 230 6.32 7.02 -10.26
C ALA A 230 7.36 8.05 -9.78
N LYS A 231 7.65 8.12 -8.48
CA LYS A 231 8.64 9.03 -7.90
C LYS A 231 9.96 8.37 -7.56
N PHE A 232 10.02 7.04 -7.54
CA PHE A 232 11.21 6.28 -7.21
C PHE A 232 12.02 5.97 -8.47
N ALA A 233 13.35 6.16 -8.39
CA ALA A 233 14.28 5.84 -9.49
C ALA A 233 13.81 6.34 -10.87
N ARG A 234 13.42 7.61 -10.96
CA ARG A 234 12.82 8.24 -12.17
C ARG A 234 13.59 8.10 -13.47
N ASN A 235 14.86 7.72 -13.38
CA ASN A 235 15.72 7.46 -14.54
C ASN A 235 15.59 6.04 -15.08
N LEU A 236 14.75 5.20 -14.48
CA LEU A 236 14.55 3.79 -14.82
C LEU A 236 13.12 3.48 -15.29
N VAL A 237 12.39 4.45 -15.75
CA VAL A 237 11.02 4.26 -16.24
C VAL A 237 10.99 3.30 -17.44
#